data_7385d350326b5b6f990a063d3d6ebfd1
#
_entry.id   7385d350326b5b6f990a063d3d6ebfd1
#
_cell.length_a   1.000
_cell.length_b   1.000
_cell.length_c   1.000
_cell.angle_alpha   90.00
_cell.angle_beta   90.00
_cell.angle_gamma   90.00
#
_symmetry.space_group_name_H-M   'P 1'
#
loop_
_entity.id
_entity.type
_entity.pdbx_description
1 polymer ?
#
loop_
_entity_poly.entity_id
_entity_poly.type
_entity_poly.pdbx_seq_one_letter_code
_entity_poly.pdbx_strand_id
1 'polypeptide(L)'
;MLLLAFSTLVSAKSYTFVVENPSKFDRPDQPIVLTSQQFGEALPAGYPIAFLGKKQIPVQADDLNQDGKVEEIALTVNLKSLQKEILTLKFANKPSKKVFPKRVNAQMFKKVGKALVPIKEIASPTGNLYNALHHHGPAFESEWMGYRFYFDKKQTIDVYGKKQPRLELAESLWYPTDSMLAKNFGDDILLVNDYVSVGTFKGWDGKKALHIEPVSNRTARILANGPVRTVVEMVSENWQYQSQSVQMTTRAFLYAGHHDLEIVNYLSAADLGALTYCTGVQKFPEMTSYNKDNVLAVWGRNWPVADTVKYEKETVGLAVYCPEEITKSTKCEDASNFLYLLNGSPVIRYYATVYWKKQQGGVQTAQEFFNLLPLWRQSLVERVLVRPKR
;
A
#
# COMPACT_ATOMS: atom_id res chain seq x y z
N MET A 1 -48.13 -11.78 -34.54
CA MET A 1 -46.72 -12.23 -34.55
C MET A 1 -46.15 -12.00 -33.15
N LEU A 2 -46.13 -13.06 -32.34
CA LEU A 2 -45.70 -13.02 -30.95
C LEU A 2 -44.18 -13.16 -30.92
N LEU A 3 -43.43 -12.13 -30.59
CA LEU A 3 -41.99 -12.23 -30.31
C LEU A 3 -41.80 -12.90 -28.95
N LEU A 4 -41.43 -14.17 -28.96
CA LEU A 4 -40.92 -14.86 -27.79
C LEU A 4 -39.48 -14.34 -27.50
N ALA A 5 -39.34 -13.47 -26.50
CA ALA A 5 -38.03 -13.11 -25.96
C ALA A 5 -37.47 -14.30 -25.19
N PHE A 6 -36.57 -15.04 -25.81
CA PHE A 6 -35.73 -16.01 -25.09
C PHE A 6 -34.78 -15.25 -24.16
N SER A 7 -35.14 -15.13 -22.88
CA SER A 7 -34.17 -14.77 -21.84
C SER A 7 -33.24 -15.97 -21.65
N THR A 8 -32.07 -15.93 -22.26
CA THR A 8 -30.99 -16.84 -21.92
C THR A 8 -30.61 -16.60 -20.44
N LEU A 9 -31.02 -17.53 -19.60
CA LEU A 9 -30.49 -17.66 -18.23
C LEU A 9 -28.99 -17.93 -18.36
N VAL A 10 -28.18 -16.89 -18.32
CA VAL A 10 -26.73 -17.05 -18.18
C VAL A 10 -26.50 -17.67 -16.81
N SER A 11 -26.22 -18.97 -16.78
CA SER A 11 -25.82 -19.68 -15.59
C SER A 11 -24.61 -18.96 -14.99
N ALA A 12 -24.69 -18.55 -13.73
CA ALA A 12 -23.57 -17.89 -13.04
C ALA A 12 -22.36 -18.83 -13.05
N LYS A 13 -21.31 -18.44 -13.79
CA LYS A 13 -20.07 -19.22 -13.89
C LYS A 13 -19.44 -19.29 -12.50
N SER A 14 -19.08 -20.48 -12.05
CA SER A 14 -18.53 -20.74 -10.71
C SER A 14 -17.16 -21.36 -10.83
N TYR A 15 -16.21 -20.83 -10.07
CA TYR A 15 -14.83 -21.30 -9.99
C TYR A 15 -14.52 -21.71 -8.54
N THR A 16 -13.80 -22.80 -8.40
CA THR A 16 -13.45 -23.34 -7.10
C THR A 16 -11.94 -23.49 -7.00
N PHE A 17 -11.40 -23.03 -5.90
CA PHE A 17 -9.97 -23.09 -5.61
C PHE A 17 -9.75 -23.77 -4.25
N VAL A 18 -8.62 -24.47 -4.11
CA VAL A 18 -8.07 -24.87 -2.82
C VAL A 18 -7.12 -23.76 -2.38
N VAL A 19 -7.38 -23.20 -1.19
CA VAL A 19 -6.54 -22.22 -0.54
C VAL A 19 -5.84 -22.91 0.63
N GLU A 20 -4.51 -22.86 0.68
CA GLU A 20 -3.70 -23.56 1.66
C GLU A 20 -2.74 -22.59 2.34
N ASN A 21 -2.78 -22.53 3.67
CA ASN A 21 -1.74 -21.90 4.48
C ASN A 21 -0.62 -22.94 4.72
N PRO A 22 0.57 -22.81 4.09
CA PRO A 22 1.65 -23.76 4.30
C PRO A 22 2.41 -23.52 5.61
N SER A 23 2.14 -22.41 6.30
CA SER A 23 2.88 -21.96 7.48
C SER A 23 2.37 -22.59 8.77
N LYS A 24 3.26 -22.68 9.76
CA LYS A 24 2.93 -23.15 11.13
C LYS A 24 2.32 -22.04 12.01
N PHE A 25 1.89 -20.92 11.44
CA PHE A 25 1.23 -19.82 12.16
C PHE A 25 -0.08 -19.43 11.48
N ASP A 26 -0.97 -18.85 12.27
CA ASP A 26 -2.24 -18.33 11.80
C ASP A 26 -2.03 -17.10 10.91
N ARG A 27 -2.86 -16.95 9.89
CA ARG A 27 -2.85 -15.83 8.95
C ARG A 27 -4.20 -15.12 8.97
N PRO A 28 -4.37 -14.14 9.87
CA PRO A 28 -5.54 -13.27 9.84
C PRO A 28 -5.46 -12.32 8.65
N ASP A 29 -6.63 -12.00 8.08
CA ASP A 29 -6.79 -11.04 6.97
C ASP A 29 -5.80 -11.24 5.80
N GLN A 30 -5.37 -12.50 5.56
CA GLN A 30 -4.39 -12.83 4.53
C GLN A 30 -4.88 -12.40 3.14
N PRO A 31 -4.14 -11.55 2.42
CA PRO A 31 -4.47 -11.16 1.07
C PRO A 31 -4.37 -12.32 0.08
N ILE A 32 -5.35 -12.41 -0.79
CA ILE A 32 -5.35 -13.27 -1.98
C ILE A 32 -5.72 -12.41 -3.17
N VAL A 33 -4.91 -12.47 -4.21
CA VAL A 33 -5.18 -11.83 -5.50
C VAL A 33 -5.23 -12.90 -6.57
N LEU A 34 -6.33 -12.94 -7.32
CA LEU A 34 -6.54 -13.86 -8.43
C LEU A 34 -6.58 -13.07 -9.72
N THR A 35 -5.81 -13.52 -10.69
CA THR A 35 -5.72 -12.97 -12.05
C THR A 35 -6.16 -14.01 -13.06
N SER A 36 -6.15 -13.67 -14.33
CA SER A 36 -6.40 -14.62 -15.43
C SER A 36 -5.57 -15.91 -15.34
N GLN A 37 -4.38 -15.85 -14.73
CA GLN A 37 -3.51 -17.01 -14.54
C GLN A 37 -4.16 -18.10 -13.68
N GLN A 38 -4.82 -17.75 -12.57
CA GLN A 38 -5.49 -18.72 -11.69
C GLN A 38 -6.77 -19.25 -12.31
N PHE A 39 -7.42 -18.46 -13.17
CA PHE A 39 -8.64 -18.89 -13.88
C PHE A 39 -8.33 -19.75 -15.12
N GLY A 40 -7.13 -19.64 -15.68
CA GLY A 40 -6.77 -20.27 -16.96
C GLY A 40 -7.43 -19.64 -18.18
N GLU A 41 -8.10 -18.51 -18.00
CA GLU A 41 -8.82 -17.73 -19.02
C GLU A 41 -8.94 -16.27 -18.56
N ALA A 42 -9.44 -15.38 -19.40
CA ALA A 42 -9.79 -14.02 -19.01
C ALA A 42 -10.78 -14.02 -17.84
N LEU A 43 -10.66 -13.02 -16.96
CA LEU A 43 -11.57 -12.90 -15.82
C LEU A 43 -13.01 -12.75 -16.32
N PRO A 44 -13.97 -13.48 -15.73
CA PRO A 44 -15.37 -13.42 -16.14
C PRO A 44 -15.97 -12.03 -15.89
N ALA A 45 -16.80 -11.57 -16.80
CA ALA A 45 -17.60 -10.38 -16.59
C ALA A 45 -18.64 -10.60 -15.46
N GLY A 46 -19.05 -9.51 -14.82
CA GLY A 46 -20.07 -9.51 -13.76
C GLY A 46 -19.52 -9.22 -12.37
N TYR A 47 -20.39 -9.35 -11.38
CA TYR A 47 -20.09 -9.02 -9.98
C TYR A 47 -19.59 -10.27 -9.26
N PRO A 48 -18.35 -10.31 -8.75
CA PRO A 48 -17.86 -11.45 -8.03
C PRO A 48 -18.53 -11.59 -6.67
N ILE A 49 -18.83 -12.84 -6.29
CA ILE A 49 -19.32 -13.24 -4.97
C ILE A 49 -18.42 -14.36 -4.49
N ALA A 50 -17.77 -14.18 -3.33
CA ALA A 50 -16.79 -15.11 -2.81
C ALA A 50 -17.31 -15.84 -1.56
N PHE A 51 -16.99 -17.14 -1.47
CA PHE A 51 -17.24 -17.97 -0.30
C PHE A 51 -15.98 -18.70 0.11
N LEU A 52 -15.62 -18.63 1.39
CA LEU A 52 -14.61 -19.50 1.99
C LEU A 52 -15.37 -20.59 2.79
N GLY A 53 -15.28 -21.83 2.31
CA GLY A 53 -16.20 -22.89 2.75
C GLY A 53 -17.65 -22.49 2.48
N LYS A 54 -18.46 -22.42 3.54
CA LYS A 54 -19.88 -22.00 3.48
C LYS A 54 -20.08 -20.50 3.75
N LYS A 55 -19.05 -19.79 4.20
CA LYS A 55 -19.16 -18.39 4.64
C LYS A 55 -18.88 -17.45 3.49
N GLN A 56 -19.83 -16.57 3.16
CA GLN A 56 -19.59 -15.48 2.20
C GLN A 56 -18.63 -14.47 2.81
N ILE A 57 -17.59 -14.10 2.06
CA ILE A 57 -16.51 -13.19 2.43
C ILE A 57 -16.46 -11.96 1.53
N PRO A 58 -15.81 -10.84 1.96
CA PRO A 58 -15.57 -9.69 1.11
C PRO A 58 -14.76 -10.08 -0.13
N VAL A 59 -15.11 -9.48 -1.27
CA VAL A 59 -14.42 -9.63 -2.54
C VAL A 59 -14.45 -8.31 -3.28
N GLN A 60 -13.41 -8.01 -4.01
CA GLN A 60 -13.23 -6.78 -4.79
C GLN A 60 -12.70 -7.12 -6.18
N ALA A 61 -13.28 -6.49 -7.19
CA ALA A 61 -12.81 -6.56 -8.56
C ALA A 61 -12.17 -5.24 -8.94
N ASP A 62 -10.92 -5.28 -9.37
CA ASP A 62 -10.12 -4.10 -9.67
C ASP A 62 -9.76 -4.04 -11.16
N ASP A 63 -10.08 -2.90 -11.77
CA ASP A 63 -9.62 -2.43 -13.08
C ASP A 63 -8.45 -1.47 -12.82
N LEU A 64 -7.23 -2.00 -12.84
CA LEU A 64 -6.02 -1.26 -12.46
C LEU A 64 -5.38 -0.50 -13.62
N ASN A 65 -5.80 -0.77 -14.85
CA ASN A 65 -5.35 -0.07 -16.06
C ASN A 65 -6.40 0.91 -16.60
N GLN A 66 -7.62 0.90 -16.01
CA GLN A 66 -8.75 1.76 -16.34
C GLN A 66 -9.28 1.58 -17.78
N ASP A 67 -9.17 0.37 -18.33
CA ASP A 67 -9.71 0.02 -19.66
C ASP A 67 -11.15 -0.50 -19.64
N GLY A 68 -11.76 -0.55 -18.46
CA GLY A 68 -13.13 -1.06 -18.24
C GLY A 68 -13.21 -2.57 -18.04
N LYS A 69 -12.07 -3.27 -17.94
CA LYS A 69 -12.00 -4.70 -17.66
C LYS A 69 -11.32 -4.92 -16.32
N VAL A 70 -11.69 -6.00 -15.66
CA VAL A 70 -11.11 -6.38 -14.37
C VAL A 70 -9.83 -7.18 -14.62
N GLU A 71 -8.71 -6.76 -14.06
CA GLU A 71 -7.46 -7.52 -14.07
C GLU A 71 -7.29 -8.39 -12.83
N GLU A 72 -7.85 -7.98 -11.69
CA GLU A 72 -7.60 -8.64 -10.42
C GLU A 72 -8.88 -8.80 -9.58
N ILE A 73 -9.03 -9.98 -9.00
CA ILE A 73 -10.02 -10.25 -7.94
C ILE A 73 -9.27 -10.34 -6.62
N ALA A 74 -9.48 -9.36 -5.75
CA ALA A 74 -8.85 -9.29 -4.44
C ALA A 74 -9.82 -9.74 -3.32
N LEU A 75 -9.29 -10.47 -2.35
CA LEU A 75 -9.99 -10.87 -1.13
C LEU A 75 -9.01 -10.95 0.05
N THR A 76 -9.56 -10.94 1.28
CA THR A 76 -8.82 -11.30 2.49
C THR A 76 -9.49 -12.49 3.16
N VAL A 77 -8.68 -13.42 3.66
CA VAL A 77 -9.13 -14.65 4.31
C VAL A 77 -8.43 -14.87 5.64
N ASN A 78 -9.12 -15.51 6.58
CA ASN A 78 -8.50 -15.96 7.82
C ASN A 78 -8.19 -17.46 7.70
N LEU A 79 -6.93 -17.83 7.81
CA LEU A 79 -6.46 -19.21 7.73
C LEU A 79 -5.69 -19.57 9.01
N LYS A 80 -6.03 -20.69 9.60
CA LYS A 80 -5.26 -21.28 10.70
C LYS A 80 -3.96 -21.87 10.18
N SER A 81 -3.01 -22.13 11.09
CA SER A 81 -1.78 -22.89 10.80
C SER A 81 -2.11 -24.15 10.03
N LEU A 82 -1.41 -24.37 8.89
CA LEU A 82 -1.52 -25.55 8.02
C LEU A 82 -2.94 -25.82 7.49
N GLN A 83 -3.86 -24.87 7.59
CA GLN A 83 -5.25 -25.02 7.13
C GLN A 83 -5.33 -25.05 5.61
N LYS A 84 -6.18 -25.95 5.11
CA LYS A 84 -6.68 -25.96 3.72
C LYS A 84 -8.17 -25.64 3.75
N GLU A 85 -8.62 -24.78 2.83
CA GLU A 85 -10.02 -24.37 2.73
C GLU A 85 -10.44 -24.26 1.26
N ILE A 86 -11.73 -24.32 1.00
CA ILE A 86 -12.30 -24.17 -0.33
C ILE A 86 -12.77 -22.74 -0.53
N LEU A 87 -12.19 -22.06 -1.51
CA LEU A 87 -12.64 -20.77 -2.01
C LEU A 87 -13.51 -20.98 -3.25
N THR A 88 -14.74 -20.50 -3.21
CA THR A 88 -15.66 -20.52 -4.36
C THR A 88 -15.95 -19.09 -4.79
N LEU A 89 -15.74 -18.80 -6.07
CA LEU A 89 -16.10 -17.54 -6.71
C LEU A 89 -17.24 -17.77 -7.70
N LYS A 90 -18.26 -16.93 -7.61
CA LYS A 90 -19.39 -16.88 -8.55
C LYS A 90 -19.48 -15.49 -9.15
N PHE A 91 -19.76 -15.40 -10.44
CA PHE A 91 -19.96 -14.13 -11.13
C PHE A 91 -21.42 -13.96 -11.46
N ALA A 92 -22.04 -12.93 -10.89
CA ALA A 92 -23.47 -12.65 -11.04
C ALA A 92 -23.71 -11.41 -11.91
N ASN A 93 -24.90 -11.32 -12.53
CA ASN A 93 -25.30 -10.16 -13.31
C ASN A 93 -25.66 -8.93 -12.45
N LYS A 94 -25.79 -9.11 -11.14
CA LYS A 94 -26.11 -8.04 -10.18
C LYS A 94 -25.20 -8.16 -8.94
N PRO A 95 -24.90 -7.04 -8.27
CA PRO A 95 -24.15 -7.05 -7.01
C PRO A 95 -24.79 -7.95 -5.95
N SER A 96 -23.99 -8.50 -5.06
CA SER A 96 -24.48 -9.24 -3.90
C SER A 96 -25.35 -8.34 -3.01
N LYS A 97 -26.44 -8.88 -2.49
CA LYS A 97 -27.28 -8.21 -1.48
C LYS A 97 -26.54 -8.06 -0.14
N LYS A 98 -25.57 -8.94 0.14
CA LYS A 98 -24.75 -8.85 1.35
C LYS A 98 -23.69 -7.79 1.16
N VAL A 99 -23.78 -6.73 1.96
CA VAL A 99 -22.81 -5.64 2.02
C VAL A 99 -21.83 -5.92 3.15
N PHE A 100 -20.55 -5.76 2.88
CA PHE A 100 -19.50 -5.85 3.87
C PHE A 100 -19.06 -4.44 4.26
N PRO A 101 -18.73 -4.19 5.56
CA PRO A 101 -18.21 -2.90 5.97
C PRO A 101 -16.88 -2.63 5.27
N LYS A 102 -16.64 -1.38 4.91
CA LYS A 102 -15.32 -0.96 4.44
C LYS A 102 -14.33 -1.03 5.60
N ARG A 103 -13.15 -1.59 5.33
CA ARG A 103 -12.03 -1.67 6.24
C ARG A 103 -10.79 -0.95 5.71
N VAL A 104 -10.91 -0.36 4.53
CA VAL A 104 -9.93 0.52 3.91
C VAL A 104 -10.63 1.71 3.28
N ASN A 105 -9.92 2.82 3.11
CA ASN A 105 -10.42 4.01 2.42
C ASN A 105 -9.27 4.74 1.72
N ALA A 106 -9.56 5.34 0.57
CA ALA A 106 -8.65 6.24 -0.13
C ALA A 106 -9.39 7.50 -0.56
N GLN A 107 -8.71 8.64 -0.48
CA GLN A 107 -9.28 9.94 -0.82
C GLN A 107 -8.21 10.89 -1.33
N MET A 108 -8.61 11.79 -2.22
CA MET A 108 -7.80 12.90 -2.71
C MET A 108 -8.70 14.08 -2.97
N PHE A 109 -8.29 15.27 -2.53
CA PHE A 109 -9.08 16.50 -2.71
C PHE A 109 -8.23 17.60 -3.32
N LYS A 110 -8.78 18.24 -4.36
CA LYS A 110 -8.25 19.49 -4.91
C LYS A 110 -8.83 20.66 -4.12
N LYS A 111 -7.97 21.60 -3.72
CA LYS A 111 -8.39 22.88 -3.12
C LYS A 111 -8.88 23.82 -4.22
N VAL A 112 -10.11 24.29 -4.09
CA VAL A 112 -10.71 25.30 -4.98
C VAL A 112 -11.26 26.42 -4.10
N GLY A 113 -10.49 27.48 -3.92
CA GLY A 113 -10.76 28.49 -2.88
C GLY A 113 -10.78 27.82 -1.50
N LYS A 114 -11.91 27.94 -0.79
CA LYS A 114 -12.12 27.30 0.52
C LYS A 114 -12.71 25.87 0.43
N ALA A 115 -13.11 25.42 -0.76
CA ALA A 115 -13.74 24.13 -0.94
C ALA A 115 -12.70 23.02 -1.18
N LEU A 116 -13.02 21.83 -0.70
CA LEU A 116 -12.31 20.59 -0.98
C LEU A 116 -13.15 19.78 -1.99
N VAL A 117 -12.66 19.68 -3.22
CA VAL A 117 -13.34 18.96 -4.29
C VAL A 117 -12.74 17.55 -4.39
N PRO A 118 -13.53 16.47 -4.16
CA PRO A 118 -13.04 15.11 -4.27
C PRO A 118 -12.69 14.79 -5.73
N ILE A 119 -11.53 14.18 -5.92
CA ILE A 119 -11.02 13.76 -7.23
C ILE A 119 -10.42 12.35 -7.11
N LYS A 120 -10.40 11.60 -8.21
CA LYS A 120 -9.76 10.29 -8.29
C LYS A 120 -8.43 10.34 -9.04
N GLU A 121 -8.25 11.33 -9.89
CA GLU A 121 -7.06 11.53 -10.70
C GLU A 121 -6.72 12.99 -10.83
N ILE A 122 -5.42 13.30 -10.88
CA ILE A 122 -4.90 14.63 -11.21
C ILE A 122 -3.49 14.51 -11.79
N ALA A 123 -3.17 15.36 -12.76
CA ALA A 123 -1.86 15.45 -13.39
C ALA A 123 -1.31 16.88 -13.34
N SER A 124 0.01 17.00 -13.40
CA SER A 124 0.71 18.29 -13.47
C SER A 124 1.99 18.19 -14.29
N PRO A 125 2.15 19.04 -15.31
CA PRO A 125 3.39 19.14 -16.09
C PRO A 125 4.54 19.76 -15.28
N THR A 126 4.26 20.44 -14.17
CA THR A 126 5.31 20.94 -13.26
C THR A 126 5.76 19.87 -12.27
N GLY A 127 5.08 18.72 -12.23
CA GLY A 127 5.38 17.64 -11.28
C GLY A 127 5.10 17.99 -9.81
N ASN A 128 4.43 19.13 -9.52
CA ASN A 128 4.18 19.58 -8.14
C ASN A 128 2.78 20.15 -7.97
N LEU A 129 1.97 19.49 -7.14
CA LEU A 129 0.66 19.97 -6.67
C LEU A 129 0.55 19.88 -5.14
N TYR A 130 1.68 19.84 -4.44
CA TYR A 130 1.73 19.70 -2.98
C TYR A 130 0.79 20.67 -2.26
N ASN A 131 0.81 21.94 -2.61
CA ASN A 131 -0.05 22.97 -1.99
C ASN A 131 -1.46 23.01 -2.57
N ALA A 132 -1.68 22.50 -3.78
CA ALA A 132 -2.98 22.48 -4.43
C ALA A 132 -3.89 21.34 -3.97
N LEU A 133 -3.30 20.31 -3.36
CA LEU A 133 -4.02 19.16 -2.81
C LEU A 133 -4.13 19.27 -1.29
N HIS A 134 -5.26 18.80 -0.73
CA HIS A 134 -5.51 18.93 0.71
C HIS A 134 -4.54 18.07 1.52
N HIS A 135 -4.40 16.80 1.20
CA HIS A 135 -3.45 15.91 1.88
C HIS A 135 -2.02 16.00 1.28
N HIS A 136 -1.72 17.05 0.52
CA HIS A 136 -0.51 17.17 -0.29
C HIS A 136 -0.37 16.08 -1.36
N GLY A 137 -1.41 15.27 -1.56
CA GLY A 137 -1.49 14.15 -2.49
C GLY A 137 -2.62 13.18 -2.13
N PRO A 138 -2.65 11.97 -2.69
CA PRO A 138 -3.61 10.95 -2.30
C PRO A 138 -3.31 10.43 -0.90
N ALA A 139 -4.35 10.30 -0.06
CA ALA A 139 -4.30 9.70 1.26
C ALA A 139 -5.15 8.43 1.29
N PHE A 140 -4.67 7.40 1.98
CA PHE A 140 -5.34 6.11 2.06
C PHE A 140 -5.05 5.42 3.40
N GLU A 141 -5.97 4.58 3.85
CA GLU A 141 -5.92 3.99 5.18
C GLU A 141 -6.49 2.57 5.19
N SER A 142 -5.96 1.73 6.08
CA SER A 142 -6.67 0.60 6.68
C SER A 142 -7.25 1.03 8.03
N GLU A 143 -7.89 0.12 8.75
CA GLU A 143 -8.29 0.41 10.13
C GLU A 143 -7.10 0.61 11.08
N TRP A 144 -5.90 0.17 10.71
CA TRP A 144 -4.72 0.19 11.57
C TRP A 144 -3.77 1.36 11.31
N MET A 145 -3.66 1.82 10.06
CA MET A 145 -2.68 2.83 9.67
C MET A 145 -3.20 3.68 8.51
N GLY A 146 -2.82 4.95 8.48
CA GLY A 146 -3.02 5.83 7.33
C GLY A 146 -1.70 6.18 6.67
N TYR A 147 -1.76 6.40 5.36
CA TYR A 147 -0.63 6.78 4.52
C TYR A 147 -1.05 7.87 3.54
N ARG A 148 -0.08 8.68 3.08
CA ARG A 148 -0.25 9.56 1.92
C ARG A 148 1.03 9.62 1.10
N PHE A 149 0.89 9.82 -0.20
CA PHE A 149 2.01 10.21 -1.06
C PHE A 149 2.02 11.72 -1.25
N TYR A 150 3.18 12.35 -1.10
CA TYR A 150 3.35 13.74 -1.48
C TYR A 150 3.41 13.89 -3.00
N PHE A 151 2.56 14.78 -3.53
CA PHE A 151 2.54 15.10 -4.96
C PHE A 151 3.56 16.20 -5.25
N ASP A 152 4.83 15.88 -5.08
CA ASP A 152 5.98 16.73 -5.39
C ASP A 152 7.18 15.85 -5.80
N LYS A 153 8.35 16.46 -5.98
CA LYS A 153 9.60 15.76 -6.31
C LYS A 153 9.99 14.68 -5.31
N LYS A 154 9.55 14.80 -4.07
CA LYS A 154 9.89 13.85 -3.02
C LYS A 154 9.14 12.53 -3.17
N GLN A 155 7.89 12.57 -3.57
CA GLN A 155 6.96 11.43 -3.56
C GLN A 155 7.02 10.64 -2.24
N THR A 156 7.34 11.33 -1.14
CA THR A 156 7.55 10.69 0.16
C THR A 156 6.25 10.10 0.66
N ILE A 157 6.34 8.90 1.20
CA ILE A 157 5.28 8.25 1.95
C ILE A 157 5.26 8.87 3.33
N ASP A 158 4.14 9.46 3.71
CA ASP A 158 3.89 9.99 5.04
C ASP A 158 2.87 9.14 5.78
N VAL A 159 2.86 9.19 7.11
CA VAL A 159 2.17 8.21 7.94
C VAL A 159 1.26 8.87 8.99
N TYR A 160 0.05 8.31 9.14
CA TYR A 160 -0.95 8.69 10.13
C TYR A 160 -1.17 7.51 11.07
N GLY A 161 -0.80 7.68 12.33
CA GLY A 161 -0.97 6.66 13.36
C GLY A 161 -2.41 6.62 13.88
N LYS A 162 -2.87 5.44 14.28
CA LYS A 162 -4.21 5.24 14.86
C LYS A 162 -4.12 4.67 16.25
N LYS A 163 -4.88 5.24 17.17
CA LYS A 163 -4.97 4.74 18.56
C LYS A 163 -5.85 3.50 18.67
N GLN A 164 -6.85 3.39 17.79
CA GLN A 164 -7.83 2.29 17.74
C GLN A 164 -8.05 1.84 16.29
N PRO A 165 -8.43 0.56 16.06
CA PRO A 165 -8.72 0.08 14.71
C PRO A 165 -10.04 0.68 14.20
N ARG A 166 -9.95 1.68 13.30
CA ARG A 166 -11.08 2.29 12.59
C ARG A 166 -10.62 3.08 11.38
N LEU A 167 -11.53 3.41 10.47
CA LEU A 167 -11.29 4.38 9.42
C LEU A 167 -11.50 5.80 9.98
N GLU A 168 -10.57 6.72 9.72
CA GLU A 168 -10.57 8.06 10.29
C GLU A 168 -10.44 9.18 9.26
N LEU A 169 -9.80 8.92 8.12
CA LEU A 169 -9.44 9.98 7.17
C LEU A 169 -10.65 10.69 6.56
N ALA A 170 -11.80 10.03 6.45
CA ALA A 170 -13.01 10.67 5.96
C ALA A 170 -13.53 11.77 6.91
N GLU A 171 -13.25 11.65 8.22
CA GLU A 171 -13.66 12.63 9.23
C GLU A 171 -12.51 13.58 9.59
N SER A 172 -11.32 13.07 9.90
CA SER A 172 -10.17 13.88 10.34
C SER A 172 -9.53 14.66 9.22
N LEU A 173 -9.69 14.21 7.98
CA LEU A 173 -9.02 14.79 6.80
C LEU A 173 -7.51 14.92 7.01
N TRP A 174 -6.89 13.96 7.72
CA TRP A 174 -5.49 13.94 8.18
C TRP A 174 -5.17 14.87 9.37
N TYR A 175 -5.99 15.86 9.64
CA TYR A 175 -5.73 16.90 10.64
C TYR A 175 -6.83 16.87 11.71
N PRO A 176 -6.73 15.98 12.71
CA PRO A 176 -7.76 15.85 13.72
C PRO A 176 -7.86 17.12 14.59
N THR A 177 -9.07 17.45 14.98
CA THR A 177 -9.33 18.50 15.94
C THR A 177 -9.08 17.99 17.38
N ASP A 178 -8.91 18.90 18.36
CA ASP A 178 -8.76 18.53 19.78
C ASP A 178 -9.93 17.65 20.27
N SER A 179 -11.15 17.90 19.79
CA SER A 179 -12.32 17.07 20.09
C SER A 179 -12.21 15.66 19.51
N MET A 180 -11.59 15.47 18.35
CA MET A 180 -11.30 14.16 17.78
C MET A 180 -10.20 13.45 18.54
N LEU A 181 -9.12 14.15 18.89
CA LEU A 181 -8.04 13.61 19.70
C LEU A 181 -8.53 13.13 21.08
N ALA A 182 -9.46 13.87 21.71
CA ALA A 182 -10.13 13.47 22.95
C ALA A 182 -11.01 12.21 22.78
N LYS A 183 -11.46 11.91 21.56
CA LYS A 183 -12.21 10.67 21.20
C LYS A 183 -11.29 9.56 20.70
N ASN A 184 -10.01 9.62 21.03
CA ASN A 184 -8.99 8.66 20.60
C ASN A 184 -8.81 8.53 19.09
N PHE A 185 -8.98 9.62 18.33
CA PHE A 185 -8.48 9.67 16.95
C PHE A 185 -6.96 9.59 16.95
N GLY A 186 -6.42 9.09 15.85
CA GLY A 186 -5.01 9.13 15.54
C GLY A 186 -4.52 10.53 15.21
N ASP A 187 -3.29 10.62 14.72
CA ASP A 187 -2.66 11.89 14.34
C ASP A 187 -1.55 11.65 13.29
N ASP A 188 -1.03 12.74 12.73
CA ASP A 188 0.27 12.75 12.05
C ASP A 188 1.36 12.38 13.05
N ILE A 189 2.19 11.39 12.73
CA ILE A 189 3.13 10.82 13.70
C ILE A 189 4.59 10.90 13.28
N LEU A 190 4.89 11.47 12.10
CA LEU A 190 6.24 11.45 11.55
C LEU A 190 6.54 12.65 10.66
N LEU A 191 7.49 13.48 11.08
CA LEU A 191 8.06 14.54 10.24
C LEU A 191 8.97 13.92 9.17
N VAL A 192 8.51 13.92 7.93
CA VAL A 192 9.19 13.21 6.83
C VAL A 192 10.07 14.09 5.93
N ASN A 193 10.09 15.41 6.08
CA ASN A 193 10.96 16.35 5.35
C ASN A 193 11.50 15.82 3.99
N ASP A 194 12.81 15.75 3.81
CA ASP A 194 13.51 15.23 2.62
C ASP A 194 13.99 13.77 2.80
N TYR A 195 13.56 13.10 3.88
CA TYR A 195 13.91 11.72 4.18
C TYR A 195 13.16 10.72 3.28
N VAL A 196 13.59 9.45 3.31
CA VAL A 196 12.85 8.36 2.70
C VAL A 196 11.63 7.94 3.52
N SER A 197 11.44 8.51 4.72
CA SER A 197 10.38 8.09 5.64
C SER A 197 10.41 6.57 5.88
N VAL A 198 9.42 5.86 5.35
CA VAL A 198 9.37 4.39 5.32
C VAL A 198 9.06 3.93 3.90
N GLY A 199 9.99 3.27 3.26
CA GLY A 199 9.74 2.63 1.97
C GLY A 199 9.56 3.59 0.78
N THR A 200 9.86 4.89 0.89
CA THR A 200 9.82 5.77 -0.28
C THR A 200 10.90 5.38 -1.28
N PHE A 201 10.51 5.19 -2.54
CA PHE A 201 11.43 4.90 -3.63
C PHE A 201 12.19 6.16 -4.06
N LYS A 202 13.49 6.07 -4.25
CA LYS A 202 14.39 7.18 -4.61
C LYS A 202 15.46 6.75 -5.62
N GLY A 203 16.03 7.72 -6.33
CA GLY A 203 17.30 7.55 -7.01
C GLY A 203 18.46 7.46 -6.02
N TRP A 204 19.64 7.08 -6.51
CA TRP A 204 20.89 7.01 -5.74
C TRP A 204 22.06 7.60 -6.57
N ASP A 205 22.83 8.54 -6.02
CA ASP A 205 23.96 9.19 -6.72
C ASP A 205 25.34 8.63 -6.30
N GLY A 206 25.35 7.57 -5.50
CA GLY A 206 26.56 7.02 -4.89
C GLY A 206 26.81 7.51 -3.46
N LYS A 207 26.10 8.54 -2.99
CA LYS A 207 26.29 9.16 -1.67
C LYS A 207 24.98 9.38 -0.90
N LYS A 208 23.89 9.72 -1.59
CA LYS A 208 22.61 10.05 -0.98
C LYS A 208 21.42 9.65 -1.85
N ALA A 209 20.27 9.54 -1.21
CA ALA A 209 18.99 9.39 -1.89
C ALA A 209 18.61 10.65 -2.67
N LEU A 210 18.16 10.48 -3.92
CA LEU A 210 17.78 11.56 -4.83
C LEU A 210 16.27 11.62 -5.02
N HIS A 211 15.74 12.83 -5.15
CA HIS A 211 14.34 13.05 -5.49
C HIS A 211 14.02 12.65 -6.94
N ILE A 212 12.73 12.46 -7.20
CA ILE A 212 12.21 12.12 -8.52
C ILE A 212 11.96 13.42 -9.29
N GLU A 213 13.04 14.02 -9.78
CA GLU A 213 13.05 15.27 -10.58
C GLU A 213 14.30 15.39 -11.43
N PRO A 214 14.27 16.17 -12.55
CA PRO A 214 13.06 16.73 -13.13
C PRO A 214 12.22 15.68 -13.85
N VAL A 215 10.92 15.95 -13.98
CA VAL A 215 9.95 15.15 -14.72
C VAL A 215 9.20 16.03 -15.73
N SER A 216 8.67 15.46 -16.81
CA SER A 216 7.81 16.21 -17.74
C SER A 216 6.35 16.26 -17.31
N ASN A 217 5.92 15.28 -16.51
CA ASN A 217 4.59 15.23 -15.94
C ASN A 217 4.59 14.33 -14.69
N ARG A 218 3.68 14.59 -13.76
CA ARG A 218 3.38 13.69 -12.65
C ARG A 218 1.88 13.54 -12.54
N THR A 219 1.41 12.29 -12.34
CA THR A 219 0.00 11.98 -12.18
C THR A 219 -0.20 11.18 -10.91
N ALA A 220 -1.26 11.48 -10.14
CA ALA A 220 -1.71 10.67 -9.02
C ALA A 220 -3.11 10.11 -9.32
N ARG A 221 -3.34 8.83 -8.95
CA ARG A 221 -4.62 8.14 -9.13
C ARG A 221 -5.00 7.33 -7.90
N ILE A 222 -6.30 7.24 -7.63
CA ILE A 222 -6.90 6.22 -6.77
C ILE A 222 -7.52 5.19 -7.70
N LEU A 223 -6.83 4.06 -7.90
CA LEU A 223 -7.26 3.00 -8.81
C LEU A 223 -8.30 2.08 -8.17
N ALA A 224 -8.17 1.80 -6.87
CA ALA A 224 -9.11 0.99 -6.13
C ALA A 224 -9.38 1.57 -4.73
N ASN A 225 -10.63 1.52 -4.29
CA ASN A 225 -11.09 1.97 -2.97
C ASN A 225 -12.30 1.12 -2.55
N GLY A 226 -12.07 -0.14 -2.31
CA GLY A 226 -13.11 -1.13 -2.03
C GLY A 226 -13.02 -1.72 -0.63
N PRO A 227 -13.84 -2.75 -0.32
CA PRO A 227 -13.88 -3.30 1.03
C PRO A 227 -12.64 -4.11 1.40
N VAL A 228 -11.80 -4.49 0.43
CA VAL A 228 -10.66 -5.39 0.64
C VAL A 228 -9.33 -4.66 0.64
N ARG A 229 -9.13 -3.76 -0.33
CA ARG A 229 -7.87 -2.99 -0.43
C ARG A 229 -8.07 -1.63 -1.08
N THR A 230 -7.14 -0.73 -0.84
CA THR A 230 -6.92 0.46 -1.66
C THR A 230 -5.71 0.25 -2.57
N VAL A 231 -5.77 0.84 -3.76
CA VAL A 231 -4.62 0.94 -4.67
C VAL A 231 -4.46 2.39 -5.09
N VAL A 232 -3.31 2.97 -4.76
CA VAL A 232 -2.94 4.35 -5.09
C VAL A 232 -1.73 4.31 -6.02
N GLU A 233 -1.75 5.15 -7.04
CA GLU A 233 -0.72 5.21 -8.06
C GLU A 233 -0.13 6.61 -8.19
N MET A 234 1.20 6.68 -8.36
CA MET A 234 1.95 7.87 -8.76
C MET A 234 2.74 7.56 -10.01
N VAL A 235 2.49 8.31 -11.09
CA VAL A 235 3.24 8.21 -12.34
C VAL A 235 4.18 9.41 -12.46
N SER A 236 5.42 9.17 -12.83
CA SER A 236 6.42 10.20 -13.15
C SER A 236 6.97 9.94 -14.52
N GLU A 237 6.67 10.86 -15.45
CA GLU A 237 7.03 10.73 -16.85
C GLU A 237 8.34 11.47 -17.12
N ASN A 238 9.23 10.82 -17.90
CA ASN A 238 10.50 11.39 -18.32
C ASN A 238 11.36 11.91 -17.14
N TRP A 239 11.43 11.16 -16.06
CA TRP A 239 12.35 11.48 -14.98
C TRP A 239 13.79 11.43 -15.49
N GLN A 240 14.45 12.60 -15.50
CA GLN A 240 15.85 12.70 -15.94
C GLN A 240 16.75 12.22 -14.80
N TYR A 241 17.28 11.01 -14.94
CA TYR A 241 18.04 10.34 -13.91
C TYR A 241 19.28 9.64 -14.50
N GLN A 242 20.47 10.00 -14.00
CA GLN A 242 21.76 9.44 -14.46
C GLN A 242 21.90 9.40 -16.00
N SER A 243 21.62 10.53 -16.65
CA SER A 243 21.68 10.71 -18.12
C SER A 243 20.69 9.86 -18.92
N GLN A 244 19.68 9.30 -18.27
CA GLN A 244 18.58 8.57 -18.93
C GLN A 244 17.24 9.22 -18.62
N SER A 245 16.27 9.00 -19.50
CA SER A 245 14.86 9.33 -19.27
C SER A 245 14.13 8.09 -18.76
N VAL A 246 13.66 8.16 -17.52
CA VAL A 246 12.98 7.04 -16.85
C VAL A 246 11.48 7.30 -16.84
N GLN A 247 10.69 6.31 -17.28
CA GLN A 247 9.26 6.25 -16.99
C GLN A 247 9.09 5.47 -15.68
N MET A 248 8.40 6.04 -14.71
CA MET A 248 8.20 5.41 -13.40
C MET A 248 6.74 5.45 -13.00
N THR A 249 6.21 4.31 -12.63
CA THR A 249 4.89 4.18 -11.99
C THR A 249 5.07 3.48 -10.66
N THR A 250 4.71 4.15 -9.55
CA THR A 250 4.68 3.57 -8.22
C THR A 250 3.24 3.26 -7.84
N ARG A 251 2.95 2.02 -7.47
CA ARG A 251 1.67 1.60 -6.86
C ARG A 251 1.88 1.19 -5.42
N ALA A 252 1.00 1.65 -4.55
CA ALA A 252 0.89 1.19 -3.17
C ALA A 252 -0.43 0.45 -2.97
N PHE A 253 -0.34 -0.76 -2.43
CA PHE A 253 -1.48 -1.61 -2.08
C PHE A 253 -1.57 -1.68 -0.57
N LEU A 254 -2.72 -1.31 -0.01
CA LEU A 254 -3.00 -1.41 1.42
C LEU A 254 -4.26 -2.27 1.61
N TYR A 255 -4.11 -3.37 2.35
CA TYR A 255 -5.18 -4.33 2.58
C TYR A 255 -5.90 -4.07 3.91
N ALA A 256 -7.16 -4.47 3.96
CA ALA A 256 -7.94 -4.55 5.20
C ALA A 256 -7.23 -5.45 6.22
N GLY A 257 -7.13 -4.99 7.47
CA GLY A 257 -6.44 -5.73 8.54
C GLY A 257 -4.93 -5.54 8.60
N HIS A 258 -4.33 -4.77 7.70
CA HIS A 258 -2.89 -4.63 7.57
C HIS A 258 -2.37 -3.26 8.02
N HIS A 259 -1.16 -3.26 8.64
CA HIS A 259 -0.34 -2.08 8.85
C HIS A 259 0.59 -1.82 7.66
N ASP A 260 0.91 -2.86 6.91
CA ASP A 260 1.93 -2.84 5.89
C ASP A 260 1.40 -2.50 4.51
N LEU A 261 2.27 -1.88 3.73
CA LEU A 261 2.11 -1.58 2.32
C LEU A 261 2.89 -2.58 1.47
N GLU A 262 2.29 -3.06 0.40
CA GLU A 262 3.02 -3.58 -0.75
C GLU A 262 3.27 -2.42 -1.71
N ILE A 263 4.53 -2.18 -2.07
CA ILE A 263 4.95 -1.11 -2.97
C ILE A 263 5.56 -1.73 -4.22
N VAL A 264 5.03 -1.37 -5.38
CA VAL A 264 5.50 -1.86 -6.68
C VAL A 264 5.85 -0.68 -7.55
N ASN A 265 7.10 -0.64 -7.99
CA ASN A 265 7.57 0.35 -8.96
C ASN A 265 7.76 -0.33 -10.31
N TYR A 266 7.08 0.19 -11.33
CA TYR A 266 7.25 -0.19 -12.72
C TYR A 266 8.14 0.84 -13.38
N LEU A 267 9.22 0.39 -13.98
CA LEU A 267 10.27 1.24 -14.54
C LEU A 267 10.54 0.90 -16.00
N SER A 268 10.79 1.93 -16.80
CA SER A 268 11.29 1.77 -18.18
C SER A 268 12.30 2.87 -18.48
N ALA A 269 13.45 2.48 -19.01
CA ALA A 269 14.54 3.36 -19.47
C ALA A 269 15.34 2.65 -20.55
N ALA A 270 16.27 3.35 -21.21
CA ALA A 270 17.11 2.77 -22.25
C ALA A 270 17.99 1.62 -21.72
N ASP A 271 18.56 1.78 -20.51
CA ASP A 271 19.35 0.76 -19.81
C ASP A 271 19.06 0.82 -18.32
N LEU A 272 18.03 0.07 -17.88
CA LEU A 272 17.69 -0.04 -16.47
C LEU A 272 18.82 -0.67 -15.65
N GLY A 273 19.56 -1.62 -16.21
CA GLY A 273 20.61 -2.34 -15.50
C GLY A 273 21.77 -1.44 -15.05
N ALA A 274 22.01 -0.33 -15.74
CA ALA A 274 22.99 0.67 -15.35
C ALA A 274 22.54 1.55 -14.19
N LEU A 275 21.24 1.59 -13.86
CA LEU A 275 20.68 2.47 -12.85
C LEU A 275 20.66 1.77 -11.47
N THR A 276 20.87 2.55 -10.44
CA THR A 276 20.76 2.11 -9.04
C THR A 276 19.76 2.98 -8.34
N TYR A 277 18.79 2.35 -7.67
CA TYR A 277 17.77 3.02 -6.87
C TYR A 277 17.97 2.72 -5.40
N CYS A 278 17.19 3.36 -4.54
CA CYS A 278 17.19 3.04 -3.12
C CYS A 278 15.81 3.20 -2.49
N THR A 279 15.64 2.53 -1.38
CA THR A 279 14.56 2.70 -0.41
C THR A 279 15.07 2.36 0.98
N GLY A 280 14.29 2.63 2.03
CA GLY A 280 14.73 2.33 3.39
C GLY A 280 13.86 2.99 4.44
N VAL A 281 14.49 3.35 5.56
CA VAL A 281 13.85 4.03 6.69
C VAL A 281 14.65 5.26 7.10
N GLN A 282 13.94 6.33 7.48
CA GLN A 282 14.62 7.53 7.99
C GLN A 282 15.25 7.29 9.37
N LYS A 283 16.36 7.97 9.65
CA LYS A 283 17.00 8.01 10.94
C LYS A 283 16.25 8.95 11.90
N PHE A 284 16.24 8.61 13.17
CA PHE A 284 15.73 9.47 14.25
C PHE A 284 16.87 9.90 15.18
N PRO A 285 16.74 11.03 15.86
CA PRO A 285 17.73 11.46 16.86
C PRO A 285 17.90 10.45 18.02
N GLU A 286 16.80 9.81 18.42
CA GLU A 286 16.74 8.82 19.49
C GLU A 286 16.19 7.52 18.92
N MET A 287 17.05 6.55 18.59
CA MET A 287 16.62 5.32 17.92
C MET A 287 17.44 4.09 18.26
N THR A 288 16.83 2.94 18.01
CA THR A 288 17.49 1.63 17.86
C THR A 288 17.20 1.11 16.46
N SER A 289 18.19 0.54 15.81
CA SER A 289 18.07 0.01 14.45
C SER A 289 18.14 -1.52 14.41
N TYR A 290 17.57 -2.09 13.37
CA TYR A 290 17.58 -3.52 13.07
C TYR A 290 17.87 -3.70 11.59
N ASN A 291 18.81 -4.60 11.25
CA ASN A 291 19.11 -4.95 9.86
C ASN A 291 19.47 -6.43 9.79
N LYS A 292 18.51 -7.26 9.45
CA LYS A 292 18.67 -8.72 9.34
C LYS A 292 17.66 -9.31 8.36
N ASP A 293 18.06 -10.34 7.61
CA ASP A 293 17.20 -11.10 6.71
C ASP A 293 16.45 -10.23 5.68
N ASN A 294 17.15 -9.21 5.13
CA ASN A 294 16.61 -8.21 4.22
C ASN A 294 15.46 -7.36 4.80
N VAL A 295 15.37 -7.30 6.13
CA VAL A 295 14.51 -6.34 6.85
C VAL A 295 15.39 -5.28 7.48
N LEU A 296 15.12 -4.03 7.12
CA LEU A 296 15.74 -2.84 7.69
C LEU A 296 14.68 -2.10 8.49
N ALA A 297 14.97 -1.82 9.77
CA ALA A 297 14.01 -1.16 10.64
C ALA A 297 14.65 -0.21 11.64
N VAL A 298 13.85 0.73 12.14
CA VAL A 298 14.17 1.60 13.27
C VAL A 298 12.99 1.67 14.23
N TRP A 299 13.28 1.80 15.50
CA TRP A 299 12.32 2.17 16.54
C TRP A 299 12.88 3.35 17.30
N GLY A 300 12.13 4.45 17.38
CA GLY A 300 12.66 5.63 18.02
C GLY A 300 11.68 6.78 18.14
N ARG A 301 12.17 7.90 18.67
CA ARG A 301 11.40 9.12 18.90
C ARG A 301 11.80 10.21 17.93
N ASN A 302 10.79 10.81 17.30
CA ASN A 302 10.96 11.97 16.44
C ASN A 302 9.77 12.92 16.56
N TRP A 303 9.92 14.12 16.07
CA TRP A 303 8.84 15.08 15.96
C TRP A 303 7.84 14.60 14.91
N PRO A 304 6.52 14.72 15.16
CA PRO A 304 5.50 14.42 14.16
C PRO A 304 5.41 15.50 13.08
N VAL A 305 5.63 16.75 13.47
CA VAL A 305 5.55 17.95 12.61
C VAL A 305 6.67 18.92 12.95
N ALA A 306 6.83 19.97 12.14
CA ALA A 306 7.86 20.98 12.35
C ALA A 306 7.61 21.91 13.56
N ASP A 307 6.38 21.99 14.06
CA ASP A 307 6.02 22.78 15.23
C ASP A 307 6.38 22.02 16.52
N THR A 308 7.60 22.22 17.01
CA THR A 308 8.13 21.56 18.22
C THR A 308 7.66 22.22 19.54
N VAL A 309 6.91 23.32 19.47
CA VAL A 309 6.34 23.99 20.64
C VAL A 309 4.98 23.40 21.01
N LYS A 310 4.16 23.14 20.00
CA LYS A 310 2.79 22.63 20.18
C LYS A 310 2.74 21.11 20.35
N TYR A 311 3.65 20.39 19.69
CA TYR A 311 3.61 18.93 19.61
C TYR A 311 4.73 18.30 20.43
N GLU A 312 4.48 17.09 20.91
CA GLU A 312 5.48 16.25 21.55
C GLU A 312 6.07 15.27 20.54
N LYS A 313 7.26 14.74 20.85
CA LYS A 313 7.87 13.66 20.06
C LYS A 313 7.04 12.38 20.14
N GLU A 314 6.81 11.77 18.99
CA GLU A 314 6.15 10.47 18.86
C GLU A 314 7.17 9.33 18.81
N THR A 315 6.79 8.17 19.33
CA THR A 315 7.60 6.95 19.23
C THR A 315 7.00 6.04 18.18
N VAL A 316 7.78 5.77 17.14
CA VAL A 316 7.34 4.97 15.99
C VAL A 316 8.36 3.91 15.62
N GLY A 317 7.86 2.79 15.10
CA GLY A 317 8.64 1.76 14.45
C GLY A 317 8.41 1.83 12.94
N LEU A 318 9.50 1.91 12.17
CA LEU A 318 9.48 1.87 10.71
C LEU A 318 10.25 0.64 10.25
N ALA A 319 9.71 -0.12 9.31
CA ALA A 319 10.44 -1.25 8.72
C ALA A 319 10.18 -1.37 7.21
N VAL A 320 11.20 -1.82 6.49
CA VAL A 320 11.14 -2.17 5.06
C VAL A 320 11.71 -3.56 4.88
N TYR A 321 11.01 -4.40 4.12
CA TYR A 321 11.52 -5.68 3.62
C TYR A 321 11.72 -5.59 2.11
N CYS A 322 12.95 -5.77 1.67
CA CYS A 322 13.32 -5.83 0.25
C CYS A 322 13.77 -7.26 -0.09
N PRO A 323 13.05 -7.97 -0.97
CA PRO A 323 13.47 -9.28 -1.45
C PRO A 323 14.90 -9.28 -2.00
N GLU A 324 15.60 -10.42 -1.85
CA GLU A 324 17.01 -10.54 -2.22
C GLU A 324 17.26 -10.28 -3.72
N GLU A 325 16.35 -10.74 -4.57
CA GLU A 325 16.44 -10.64 -6.03
C GLU A 325 16.45 -9.20 -6.56
N ILE A 326 15.90 -8.23 -5.80
CA ILE A 326 15.93 -6.81 -6.18
C ILE A 326 17.01 -6.03 -5.44
N THR A 327 17.67 -6.62 -4.44
CA THR A 327 18.58 -5.91 -3.54
C THR A 327 20.01 -6.00 -4.03
N LYS A 328 20.65 -4.85 -4.28
CA LYS A 328 22.05 -4.71 -4.65
C LYS A 328 22.97 -4.63 -3.44
N SER A 329 22.52 -3.96 -2.38
CA SER A 329 23.24 -3.81 -1.10
C SER A 329 22.27 -3.59 0.04
N THR A 330 22.52 -4.28 1.16
CA THR A 330 21.74 -4.19 2.40
C THR A 330 22.40 -3.31 3.46
N LYS A 331 23.56 -2.70 3.17
CA LYS A 331 24.33 -1.89 4.11
C LYS A 331 24.71 -0.57 3.47
N CYS A 332 23.73 0.30 3.33
CA CYS A 332 23.93 1.64 2.82
C CYS A 332 23.23 2.66 3.71
N GLU A 333 23.75 3.85 3.78
CA GLU A 333 23.14 4.95 4.51
C GLU A 333 23.57 6.29 3.91
N ASP A 334 22.78 7.30 4.12
CA ASP A 334 23.17 8.69 3.97
C ASP A 334 23.04 9.43 5.33
N ALA A 335 23.19 10.75 5.34
CA ALA A 335 23.08 11.53 6.57
C ALA A 335 21.73 11.34 7.29
N SER A 336 20.66 11.05 6.55
CA SER A 336 19.29 11.09 7.04
C SER A 336 18.59 9.72 7.05
N ASN A 337 19.16 8.71 6.37
CA ASN A 337 18.46 7.47 6.11
C ASN A 337 19.37 6.25 6.26
N PHE A 338 18.81 5.13 6.70
CA PHE A 338 19.32 3.79 6.42
C PHE A 338 18.67 3.27 5.15
N LEU A 339 19.45 2.68 4.24
CA LEU A 339 19.01 2.39 2.88
C LEU A 339 19.36 0.97 2.45
N TYR A 340 18.50 0.41 1.63
CA TYR A 340 18.83 -0.66 0.69
C TYR A 340 19.03 -0.08 -0.70
N LEU A 341 20.13 -0.45 -1.35
CA LEU A 341 20.32 -0.18 -2.77
C LEU A 341 19.62 -1.27 -3.58
N LEU A 342 18.92 -0.84 -4.61
CA LEU A 342 18.10 -1.69 -5.46
C LEU A 342 18.69 -1.75 -6.88
N ASN A 343 18.61 -2.93 -7.48
CA ASN A 343 18.96 -3.13 -8.88
C ASN A 343 17.95 -2.42 -9.79
N GLY A 344 18.42 -1.87 -10.90
CA GLY A 344 17.53 -1.42 -11.97
C GLY A 344 16.85 -2.62 -12.62
N SER A 345 15.52 -2.68 -12.48
CA SER A 345 14.66 -3.75 -12.99
C SER A 345 13.33 -3.17 -13.46
N PRO A 346 12.67 -3.75 -14.48
CA PRO A 346 11.37 -3.29 -14.94
C PRO A 346 10.29 -3.30 -13.85
N VAL A 347 10.42 -4.20 -12.87
CA VAL A 347 9.50 -4.28 -11.73
C VAL A 347 10.31 -4.44 -10.44
N ILE A 348 10.14 -3.50 -9.53
CA ILE A 348 10.77 -3.52 -8.20
C ILE A 348 9.66 -3.55 -7.15
N ARG A 349 9.53 -4.67 -6.44
CA ARG A 349 8.49 -4.90 -5.42
C ARG A 349 9.11 -5.10 -4.06
N TYR A 350 8.65 -4.36 -3.07
CA TYR A 350 9.05 -4.48 -1.67
C TYR A 350 7.89 -4.08 -0.75
N TYR A 351 8.12 -4.18 0.56
CA TYR A 351 7.09 -3.99 1.58
C TYR A 351 7.57 -3.03 2.66
N ALA A 352 6.66 -2.23 3.18
CA ALA A 352 6.92 -1.28 4.27
C ALA A 352 5.85 -1.40 5.35
N THR A 353 6.22 -1.28 6.62
CA THR A 353 5.27 -1.29 7.73
C THR A 353 5.63 -0.26 8.78
N VAL A 354 4.61 0.23 9.48
CA VAL A 354 4.73 1.23 10.55
C VAL A 354 3.95 0.80 11.77
N TYR A 355 4.52 1.04 12.94
CA TYR A 355 3.87 0.85 14.24
C TYR A 355 4.00 2.10 15.08
N TRP A 356 2.93 2.47 15.76
CA TRP A 356 2.90 3.62 16.66
C TRP A 356 2.73 3.18 18.11
N LYS A 357 3.57 3.70 19.02
CA LYS A 357 3.53 3.32 20.44
C LYS A 357 2.18 3.61 21.11
N LYS A 358 1.46 4.65 20.67
CA LYS A 358 0.14 5.03 21.23
C LYS A 358 -1.01 4.18 20.70
N GLN A 359 -0.77 3.24 19.78
CA GLN A 359 -1.78 2.29 19.33
C GLN A 359 -2.17 1.37 20.48
N GLN A 360 -3.46 1.29 20.79
CA GLN A 360 -3.99 0.45 21.87
C GLN A 360 -3.70 -1.03 21.61
N GLY A 361 -3.08 -1.71 22.58
CA GLY A 361 -2.67 -3.11 22.43
C GLY A 361 -1.51 -3.33 21.47
N GLY A 362 -0.90 -2.25 20.95
CA GLY A 362 0.25 -2.30 20.06
C GLY A 362 1.58 -2.44 20.78
N VAL A 363 2.67 -2.43 20.00
CA VAL A 363 4.06 -2.53 20.48
C VAL A 363 4.45 -1.31 21.30
N GLN A 364 5.15 -1.54 22.41
CA GLN A 364 5.56 -0.52 23.37
C GLN A 364 7.08 -0.29 23.39
N THR A 365 7.85 -1.26 22.92
CA THR A 365 9.33 -1.25 23.00
C THR A 365 9.96 -1.64 21.66
N ALA A 366 11.24 -1.24 21.48
CA ALA A 366 12.03 -1.66 20.33
C ALA A 366 12.12 -3.20 20.22
N GLN A 367 12.30 -3.88 21.36
CA GLN A 367 12.40 -5.34 21.37
C GLN A 367 11.11 -6.01 20.92
N GLU A 368 9.95 -5.56 21.37
CA GLU A 368 8.65 -6.06 20.92
C GLU A 368 8.48 -5.84 19.41
N PHE A 369 8.80 -4.63 18.93
CA PHE A 369 8.72 -4.32 17.49
C PHE A 369 9.63 -5.25 16.68
N PHE A 370 10.91 -5.37 17.05
CA PHE A 370 11.85 -6.19 16.31
C PHE A 370 11.53 -7.69 16.37
N ASN A 371 10.88 -8.15 17.45
CA ASN A 371 10.42 -9.54 17.54
C ASN A 371 9.26 -9.88 16.58
N LEU A 372 8.50 -8.87 16.08
CA LEU A 372 7.46 -9.06 15.07
C LEU A 372 8.04 -9.24 13.65
N LEU A 373 9.19 -8.62 13.36
CA LEU A 373 9.71 -8.51 12.01
C LEU A 373 10.04 -9.86 11.34
N PRO A 374 10.60 -10.87 12.02
CA PRO A 374 10.82 -12.18 11.42
C PRO A 374 9.52 -12.85 10.96
N LEU A 375 8.46 -12.79 11.76
CA LEU A 375 7.15 -13.35 11.41
C LEU A 375 6.48 -12.57 10.27
N TRP A 376 6.56 -11.23 10.31
CA TRP A 376 6.09 -10.37 9.22
C TRP A 376 6.78 -10.74 7.91
N ARG A 377 8.13 -10.79 7.89
CA ARG A 377 8.90 -11.22 6.71
C ARG A 377 8.49 -12.63 6.25
N GLN A 378 8.40 -13.58 7.19
CA GLN A 378 8.01 -14.96 6.87
C GLN A 378 6.62 -14.99 6.21
N SER A 379 5.68 -14.17 6.67
CA SER A 379 4.33 -14.08 6.08
C SER A 379 4.34 -13.57 4.62
N LEU A 380 5.31 -12.74 4.26
CA LEU A 380 5.48 -12.21 2.90
C LEU A 380 6.20 -13.20 1.97
N VAL A 381 7.12 -13.98 2.50
CA VAL A 381 7.91 -14.98 1.74
C VAL A 381 7.15 -16.28 1.53
N GLU A 382 6.58 -16.83 2.59
CA GLU A 382 5.77 -18.06 2.54
C GLU A 382 4.34 -17.74 2.12
N ARG A 383 4.12 -17.60 0.82
CA ARG A 383 2.80 -17.23 0.30
C ARG A 383 1.77 -18.33 0.51
N VAL A 384 0.52 -17.94 0.74
CA VAL A 384 -0.63 -18.83 0.69
C VAL A 384 -0.74 -19.41 -0.73
N LEU A 385 -0.96 -20.71 -0.82
CA LEU A 385 -1.10 -21.41 -2.09
C LEU A 385 -2.56 -21.37 -2.52
N VAL A 386 -2.79 -20.97 -3.76
CA VAL A 386 -4.12 -20.98 -4.38
C VAL A 386 -4.06 -21.79 -5.67
N ARG A 387 -4.82 -22.87 -5.72
CA ARG A 387 -4.82 -23.79 -6.87
C ARG A 387 -6.24 -24.05 -7.33
N PRO A 388 -6.52 -24.06 -8.64
CA PRO A 388 -7.82 -24.50 -9.13
C PRO A 388 -8.16 -25.91 -8.60
N LYS A 389 -9.38 -26.07 -8.12
CA LYS A 389 -9.89 -27.38 -7.74
C LYS A 389 -10.38 -28.08 -9.01
N ARG A 390 -9.69 -29.12 -9.41
CA ARG A 390 -10.08 -29.99 -10.53
C ARG A 390 -11.28 -30.85 -10.17
#